data_20a85f11b6523ac38fc08a34b91c3b9f
#
_entry.id   20a85f11b6523ac38fc08a34b91c3b9f
#
_cell.length_a   1.000
_cell.length_b   1.000
_cell.length_c   1.000
_cell.angle_alpha   90.00
_cell.angle_beta   90.00
_cell.angle_gamma   90.00
#
_symmetry.space_group_name_H-M   'P 1'
#
loop_
_entity.id
_entity.type
_entity.pdbx_description
1 polymer ?
#
loop_
_entity_poly.entity_id
_entity_poly.type
_entity_poly.pdbx_seq_one_letter_code
_entity_poly.pdbx_strand_id
1 'polypeptide(L)'
;QQVGLHQDAFAEELIRILEVHANVLLDDSFYSEGTNHGLDQNIILFELLKELEGVLQLPGALKKASDRVNFEISKAFAADGGHIENSSAYLTFGLKQAVDALHIGRSYDGRASLIALPKGMLERATDALTHTTRPDGKLPLIGDTCDYFVRDIFRDVKPANYEQFLYSIHKGGRGTMPGARDLVLRDSGWAIFRSSWSGDAGEK
;
A
#
# COMPACT_ATOMS: atom_id res chain seq x y z
N GLN A 1 -37.43 -16.81 -20.97
CA GLN A 1 -37.48 -17.54 -19.68
C GLN A 1 -36.21 -18.40 -19.45
N GLN A 2 -35.59 -19.01 -20.49
CA GLN A 2 -34.37 -19.82 -20.32
C GLN A 2 -33.11 -19.00 -20.04
N VAL A 3 -33.01 -17.76 -20.51
CA VAL A 3 -31.83 -16.90 -20.30
C VAL A 3 -31.71 -16.48 -18.83
N GLY A 4 -32.82 -16.21 -18.15
CA GLY A 4 -32.81 -15.86 -16.73
C GLY A 4 -32.31 -17.00 -15.83
N LEU A 5 -32.77 -18.22 -16.04
CA LEU A 5 -32.38 -19.40 -15.27
C LEU A 5 -30.88 -19.74 -15.39
N HIS A 6 -30.25 -19.48 -16.54
CA HIS A 6 -28.81 -19.66 -16.70
C HIS A 6 -27.99 -18.57 -16.00
N GLN A 7 -28.48 -17.33 -15.93
CA GLN A 7 -27.82 -16.23 -15.21
C GLN A 7 -27.86 -16.46 -13.70
N ASP A 8 -28.98 -16.93 -13.15
CA ASP A 8 -29.12 -17.23 -11.72
C ASP A 8 -28.17 -18.38 -11.30
N ALA A 9 -28.14 -19.48 -12.06
CA ALA A 9 -27.24 -20.61 -11.79
C ALA A 9 -25.74 -20.23 -11.89
N PHE A 10 -25.38 -19.36 -12.82
CA PHE A 10 -24.01 -18.85 -12.93
C PHE A 10 -23.65 -17.97 -11.73
N ALA A 11 -24.56 -17.09 -11.32
CA ALA A 11 -24.34 -16.22 -10.18
C ALA A 11 -24.18 -17.02 -8.87
N GLU A 12 -25.02 -18.03 -8.64
CA GLU A 12 -24.93 -18.94 -7.50
C GLU A 12 -23.58 -19.67 -7.46
N GLU A 13 -23.14 -20.21 -8.59
CA GLU A 13 -21.85 -20.91 -8.68
C GLU A 13 -20.67 -19.95 -8.45
N LEU A 14 -20.73 -18.74 -8.98
CA LEU A 14 -19.71 -17.72 -8.73
C LEU A 14 -19.62 -17.36 -7.25
N ILE A 15 -20.75 -17.13 -6.58
CA ILE A 15 -20.80 -16.85 -5.14
C ILE A 15 -20.17 -18.01 -4.37
N ARG A 16 -20.54 -19.25 -4.71
CA ARG A 16 -19.97 -20.46 -4.07
C ARG A 16 -18.45 -20.53 -4.23
N ILE A 17 -17.92 -20.22 -5.40
CA ILE A 17 -16.48 -20.18 -5.65
C ILE A 17 -15.82 -19.09 -4.80
N LEU A 18 -16.40 -17.90 -4.74
CA LEU A 18 -15.88 -16.78 -3.94
C LEU A 18 -15.90 -17.09 -2.43
N GLU A 19 -16.94 -17.77 -1.94
CA GLU A 19 -17.00 -18.22 -0.55
C GLU A 19 -15.90 -19.24 -0.23
N VAL A 20 -15.63 -20.20 -1.13
CA VAL A 20 -14.54 -21.15 -0.95
C VAL A 20 -13.19 -20.43 -0.86
N HIS A 21 -12.92 -19.50 -1.77
CA HIS A 21 -11.67 -18.71 -1.74
C HIS A 21 -11.56 -17.85 -0.49
N ALA A 22 -12.63 -17.18 -0.08
CA ALA A 22 -12.67 -16.40 1.13
C ALA A 22 -12.37 -17.25 2.37
N ASN A 23 -12.94 -18.45 2.46
CA ASN A 23 -12.68 -19.38 3.57
C ASN A 23 -11.22 -19.86 3.60
N VAL A 24 -10.60 -20.12 2.43
CA VAL A 24 -9.16 -20.45 2.37
C VAL A 24 -8.31 -19.30 2.87
N LEU A 25 -8.59 -18.06 2.44
CA LEU A 25 -7.87 -16.87 2.89
C LEU A 25 -8.12 -16.56 4.39
N LEU A 26 -9.27 -16.94 4.92
CA LEU A 26 -9.60 -16.81 6.35
C LEU A 26 -8.90 -17.85 7.22
N ASP A 27 -8.45 -18.96 6.66
CA ASP A 27 -7.77 -20.02 7.40
C ASP A 27 -6.42 -19.51 7.96
N ASP A 28 -6.23 -19.63 9.28
CA ASP A 28 -4.99 -19.21 9.94
C ASP A 28 -3.77 -20.05 9.49
N SER A 29 -4.01 -21.30 9.06
CA SER A 29 -2.94 -22.18 8.55
C SER A 29 -2.44 -21.77 7.16
N PHE A 30 -3.26 -21.07 6.39
CA PHE A 30 -2.90 -20.55 5.07
C PHE A 30 -2.32 -19.13 5.13
N TYR A 31 -2.58 -18.41 6.20
CA TYR A 31 -2.14 -17.03 6.37
C TYR A 31 -0.62 -16.93 6.60
N SER A 32 0.05 -16.18 5.74
CA SER A 32 1.51 -15.94 5.81
C SER A 32 1.81 -14.71 6.67
N GLU A 33 1.60 -14.81 7.99
CA GLU A 33 1.76 -13.72 8.95
C GLU A 33 3.15 -13.06 8.89
N GLY A 34 3.20 -11.73 8.92
CA GLY A 34 4.41 -10.93 8.97
C GLY A 34 5.16 -10.84 7.63
N THR A 35 4.48 -11.11 6.52
CA THR A 35 5.06 -11.06 5.18
C THR A 35 4.25 -10.19 4.22
N ASN A 36 4.89 -9.74 3.12
CA ASN A 36 4.19 -9.08 2.02
C ASN A 36 3.07 -9.96 1.42
N HIS A 37 3.25 -11.29 1.40
CA HIS A 37 2.21 -12.22 0.97
C HIS A 37 1.02 -12.22 1.92
N GLY A 38 1.25 -12.17 3.24
CA GLY A 38 0.19 -12.06 4.23
C GLY A 38 -0.59 -10.75 4.08
N LEU A 39 0.09 -9.66 3.78
CA LEU A 39 -0.57 -8.38 3.49
C LEU A 39 -1.43 -8.47 2.23
N ASP A 40 -0.92 -9.00 1.12
CA ASP A 40 -1.68 -9.20 -0.13
C ASP A 40 -2.91 -10.09 0.08
N GLN A 41 -2.73 -11.24 0.75
CA GLN A 41 -3.83 -12.17 1.06
C GLN A 41 -4.99 -11.45 1.77
N ASN A 42 -4.66 -10.61 2.75
CA ASN A 42 -5.68 -9.96 3.55
C ASN A 42 -6.25 -8.68 2.93
N ILE A 43 -5.51 -7.96 2.08
CA ILE A 43 -6.07 -6.84 1.29
C ILE A 43 -7.10 -7.39 0.29
N ILE A 44 -6.77 -8.45 -0.44
CA ILE A 44 -7.70 -9.07 -1.41
C ILE A 44 -8.93 -9.62 -0.70
N LEU A 45 -8.74 -10.29 0.45
CA LEU A 45 -9.85 -10.79 1.25
C LEU A 45 -10.73 -9.64 1.77
N PHE A 46 -10.13 -8.56 2.28
CA PHE A 46 -10.84 -7.40 2.79
C PHE A 46 -11.67 -6.70 1.69
N GLU A 47 -11.08 -6.52 0.50
CA GLU A 47 -11.76 -5.96 -0.67
C GLU A 47 -12.95 -6.83 -1.07
N LEU A 48 -12.74 -8.14 -1.22
CA LEU A 48 -13.79 -9.10 -1.57
C LEU A 48 -14.96 -9.05 -0.58
N LEU A 49 -14.67 -9.11 0.71
CA LEU A 49 -15.69 -9.12 1.75
C LEU A 49 -16.44 -7.79 1.85
N LYS A 50 -15.78 -6.69 1.54
CA LYS A 50 -16.40 -5.37 1.52
C LYS A 50 -17.30 -5.15 0.30
N GLU A 51 -16.83 -5.54 -0.89
CA GLU A 51 -17.60 -5.42 -2.13
C GLU A 51 -18.82 -6.35 -2.15
N LEU A 52 -18.72 -7.51 -1.51
CA LEU A 52 -19.79 -8.50 -1.43
C LEU A 52 -20.47 -8.54 -0.05
N GLU A 53 -20.44 -7.42 0.68
CA GLU A 53 -21.12 -7.31 1.98
C GLU A 53 -22.63 -7.58 1.82
N GLY A 54 -23.16 -8.52 2.60
CA GLY A 54 -24.56 -8.95 2.49
C GLY A 54 -24.83 -10.05 1.45
N VAL A 55 -23.89 -10.34 0.57
CA VAL A 55 -23.93 -11.45 -0.39
C VAL A 55 -23.25 -12.68 0.22
N LEU A 56 -21.99 -12.52 0.67
CA LEU A 56 -21.25 -13.59 1.35
C LEU A 56 -21.68 -13.67 2.82
N GLN A 57 -22.10 -14.84 3.26
CA GLN A 57 -22.56 -15.09 4.63
C GLN A 57 -21.41 -15.59 5.52
N LEU A 58 -20.39 -14.73 5.74
CA LEU A 58 -19.18 -15.03 6.51
C LEU A 58 -19.09 -14.12 7.75
N PRO A 59 -19.82 -14.43 8.84
CA PRO A 59 -19.86 -13.60 10.04
C PRO A 59 -18.46 -13.34 10.62
N GLY A 60 -18.12 -12.07 10.90
CA GLY A 60 -16.83 -11.69 11.49
C GLY A 60 -15.65 -11.69 10.53
N ALA A 61 -15.81 -12.19 9.30
CA ALA A 61 -14.72 -12.28 8.31
C ALA A 61 -14.15 -10.91 7.96
N LEU A 62 -15.00 -9.91 7.71
CA LEU A 62 -14.56 -8.56 7.38
C LEU A 62 -13.70 -7.94 8.49
N LYS A 63 -14.09 -8.15 9.76
CA LYS A 63 -13.29 -7.70 10.90
C LYS A 63 -11.96 -8.43 10.97
N LYS A 64 -11.95 -9.77 10.82
CA LYS A 64 -10.72 -10.57 10.83
C LYS A 64 -9.76 -10.12 9.73
N ALA A 65 -10.25 -9.89 8.51
CA ALA A 65 -9.44 -9.41 7.39
C ALA A 65 -8.87 -8.02 7.68
N SER A 66 -9.68 -7.06 8.16
CA SER A 66 -9.21 -5.72 8.51
C SER A 66 -8.20 -5.71 9.66
N ASP A 67 -8.39 -6.55 10.68
CA ASP A 67 -7.43 -6.68 11.79
C ASP A 67 -6.07 -7.18 11.27
N ARG A 68 -6.06 -8.18 10.38
CA ARG A 68 -4.84 -8.69 9.75
C ARG A 68 -4.18 -7.64 8.84
N VAL A 69 -4.94 -6.89 8.03
CA VAL A 69 -4.40 -5.78 7.21
C VAL A 69 -3.74 -4.73 8.11
N ASN A 70 -4.40 -4.30 9.18
CA ASN A 70 -3.85 -3.33 10.14
C ASN A 70 -2.56 -3.85 10.78
N PHE A 71 -2.54 -5.13 11.17
CA PHE A 71 -1.38 -5.78 11.75
C PHE A 71 -0.21 -5.80 10.76
N GLU A 72 -0.42 -6.30 9.54
CA GLU A 72 0.63 -6.42 8.51
C GLU A 72 1.23 -5.07 8.13
N ILE A 73 0.39 -4.04 7.90
CA ILE A 73 0.88 -2.70 7.61
C ILE A 73 1.70 -2.15 8.78
N SER A 74 1.27 -2.40 10.02
CA SER A 74 2.01 -1.96 11.21
C SER A 74 3.38 -2.63 11.36
N LYS A 75 3.56 -3.81 10.78
CA LYS A 75 4.82 -4.58 10.79
C LYS A 75 5.72 -4.28 9.61
N ALA A 76 5.14 -3.92 8.46
CA ALA A 76 5.89 -3.65 7.23
C ALA A 76 6.80 -2.41 7.33
N PHE A 77 6.48 -1.45 8.19
CA PHE A 77 7.20 -0.19 8.30
C PHE A 77 7.82 -0.02 9.68
N ALA A 78 9.09 0.39 9.69
CA ALA A 78 9.77 0.86 10.89
C ALA A 78 9.17 2.19 11.39
N ALA A 79 9.48 2.57 12.62
CA ALA A 79 8.96 3.80 13.22
C ALA A 79 9.37 5.07 12.44
N ASP A 80 10.48 5.03 11.72
CA ASP A 80 10.99 6.10 10.87
C ASP A 80 10.40 6.12 9.45
N GLY A 81 9.56 5.16 9.09
CA GLY A 81 8.87 5.07 7.80
C GLY A 81 9.60 4.24 6.74
N GLY A 82 10.80 3.74 7.01
CA GLY A 82 11.48 2.79 6.12
C GLY A 82 10.80 1.42 6.16
N HIS A 83 10.90 0.66 5.07
CA HIS A 83 10.36 -0.70 4.99
C HIS A 83 11.32 -1.70 5.65
N ILE A 84 10.78 -2.66 6.41
CA ILE A 84 11.59 -3.63 7.18
C ILE A 84 12.48 -4.53 6.30
N GLU A 85 12.11 -4.77 5.05
CA GLU A 85 12.91 -5.60 4.12
C GLU A 85 14.10 -4.84 3.51
N ASN A 86 14.33 -3.58 3.87
CA ASN A 86 15.45 -2.76 3.39
C ASN A 86 15.61 -2.76 1.85
N SER A 87 14.48 -2.76 1.14
CA SER A 87 14.40 -2.68 -0.32
C SER A 87 13.60 -1.45 -0.73
N SER A 88 14.12 -0.69 -1.68
CA SER A 88 13.39 0.47 -2.21
C SER A 88 12.14 0.08 -3.00
N ALA A 89 12.13 -1.11 -3.61
CA ALA A 89 10.94 -1.66 -4.26
C ALA A 89 9.87 -2.00 -3.22
N TYR A 90 10.22 -2.68 -2.13
CA TYR A 90 9.26 -3.03 -1.07
C TYR A 90 8.76 -1.80 -0.30
N LEU A 91 9.58 -0.75 -0.14
CA LEU A 91 9.10 0.54 0.37
C LEU A 91 7.96 1.10 -0.50
N THR A 92 8.12 1.09 -1.81
CA THR A 92 7.09 1.56 -2.76
C THR A 92 5.87 0.64 -2.76
N PHE A 93 6.10 -0.67 -2.78
CA PHE A 93 5.06 -1.69 -2.80
C PHE A 93 4.21 -1.67 -1.53
N GLY A 94 4.83 -1.73 -0.36
CA GLY A 94 4.13 -1.68 0.93
C GLY A 94 3.38 -0.37 1.15
N LEU A 95 3.95 0.77 0.72
CA LEU A 95 3.26 2.05 0.80
C LEU A 95 2.04 2.09 -0.12
N LYS A 96 2.14 1.54 -1.34
CA LYS A 96 1.00 1.39 -2.24
C LYS A 96 -0.09 0.53 -1.61
N GLN A 97 0.25 -0.61 -1.02
CA GLN A 97 -0.70 -1.49 -0.34
C GLN A 97 -1.40 -0.79 0.83
N ALA A 98 -0.68 0.00 1.63
CA ALA A 98 -1.26 0.80 2.70
C ALA A 98 -2.26 1.85 2.17
N VAL A 99 -1.95 2.50 1.05
CA VAL A 99 -2.85 3.45 0.37
C VAL A 99 -4.08 2.73 -0.19
N ASP A 100 -3.91 1.58 -0.84
CA ASP A 100 -5.03 0.78 -1.37
C ASP A 100 -5.94 0.31 -0.23
N ALA A 101 -5.38 -0.18 0.87
CA ALA A 101 -6.16 -0.59 2.04
C ALA A 101 -6.98 0.58 2.64
N LEU A 102 -6.38 1.77 2.74
CA LEU A 102 -7.09 2.97 3.18
C LEU A 102 -8.21 3.36 2.22
N HIS A 103 -7.96 3.27 0.91
CA HIS A 103 -8.96 3.57 -0.12
C HIS A 103 -10.16 2.61 -0.02
N ILE A 104 -9.90 1.30 0.03
CA ILE A 104 -10.92 0.26 0.19
C ILE A 104 -11.64 0.42 1.54
N GLY A 105 -10.90 0.74 2.61
CA GLY A 105 -11.42 0.90 3.97
C GLY A 105 -12.31 2.13 4.17
N ARG A 106 -12.31 3.08 3.23
CA ARG A 106 -13.19 4.24 3.31
C ARG A 106 -14.65 3.82 3.31
N SER A 107 -15.40 4.40 4.21
CA SER A 107 -16.84 4.21 4.25
C SER A 107 -17.51 5.21 3.33
N TYR A 108 -18.36 4.71 2.42
CA TYR A 108 -19.26 5.53 1.60
C TYR A 108 -20.60 5.81 2.30
N ASP A 109 -20.82 5.19 3.46
CA ASP A 109 -22.10 5.19 4.19
C ASP A 109 -22.02 5.86 5.58
N GLY A 110 -20.94 6.57 5.88
CA GLY A 110 -20.72 7.28 7.15
C GLY A 110 -20.24 6.40 8.30
N ARG A 111 -20.02 5.09 8.10
CA ARG A 111 -19.37 4.24 9.10
C ARG A 111 -17.89 4.58 9.24
N ALA A 112 -17.30 4.36 10.41
CA ALA A 112 -15.87 4.53 10.61
C ALA A 112 -15.06 3.57 9.74
N SER A 113 -13.90 4.02 9.24
CA SER A 113 -12.97 3.15 8.52
C SER A 113 -12.51 1.99 9.40
N LEU A 114 -12.49 0.78 8.85
CA LEU A 114 -11.92 -0.41 9.50
C LEU A 114 -10.39 -0.45 9.40
N ILE A 115 -9.80 0.37 8.54
CA ILE A 115 -8.35 0.47 8.36
C ILE A 115 -7.85 1.68 9.12
N ALA A 116 -6.90 1.46 10.04
CA ALA A 116 -6.30 2.47 10.89
C ALA A 116 -4.78 2.33 10.87
N LEU A 117 -4.10 3.20 10.16
CA LEU A 117 -2.64 3.22 10.14
C LEU A 117 -2.07 3.82 11.43
N PRO A 118 -0.86 3.42 11.85
CA PRO A 118 -0.14 4.10 12.92
C PRO A 118 0.00 5.60 12.61
N LYS A 119 -0.19 6.43 13.63
CA LYS A 119 -0.16 7.90 13.47
C LYS A 119 1.12 8.37 12.76
N GLY A 120 0.95 9.13 11.69
CA GLY A 120 2.03 9.71 10.89
C GLY A 120 2.85 8.69 10.10
N MET A 121 2.44 7.42 10.04
CA MET A 121 3.17 6.39 9.26
C MET A 121 3.16 6.73 7.78
N LEU A 122 2.01 7.13 7.25
CA LEU A 122 1.86 7.47 5.83
C LEU A 122 2.81 8.59 5.42
N GLU A 123 2.91 9.65 6.22
CA GLU A 123 3.80 10.78 6.00
C GLU A 123 5.27 10.36 6.05
N ARG A 124 5.67 9.60 7.08
CA ARG A 124 7.07 9.16 7.22
C ARG A 124 7.49 8.22 6.09
N ALA A 125 6.63 7.25 5.71
CA ALA A 125 6.92 6.35 4.60
C ALA A 125 6.98 7.10 3.25
N THR A 126 6.12 8.11 3.07
CA THR A 126 6.16 8.99 1.90
C THR A 126 7.43 9.82 1.88
N ASP A 127 7.89 10.32 3.03
CA ASP A 127 9.15 11.06 3.12
C ASP A 127 10.35 10.17 2.81
N ALA A 128 10.36 8.94 3.33
CA ALA A 128 11.35 7.93 2.99
C ALA A 128 11.38 7.66 1.47
N LEU A 129 10.24 7.45 0.83
CA LEU A 129 10.15 7.20 -0.61
C LEU A 129 10.57 8.44 -1.42
N THR A 130 10.17 9.64 -0.99
CA THR A 130 10.56 10.92 -1.62
C THR A 130 12.07 11.06 -1.68
N HIS A 131 12.77 10.85 -0.56
CA HIS A 131 14.21 10.96 -0.47
C HIS A 131 14.94 9.81 -1.17
N THR A 132 14.37 8.60 -1.15
CA THR A 132 14.94 7.43 -1.83
C THR A 132 14.82 7.54 -3.35
N THR A 133 13.82 8.24 -3.87
CA THR A 133 13.66 8.46 -5.31
C THR A 133 14.85 9.24 -5.86
N ARG A 134 15.58 8.66 -6.82
CA ARG A 134 16.75 9.25 -7.48
C ARG A 134 16.39 10.49 -8.31
N PRO A 135 17.37 11.36 -8.65
CA PRO A 135 17.12 12.54 -9.50
C PRO A 135 16.54 12.21 -10.88
N ASP A 136 16.76 11.01 -11.39
CA ASP A 136 16.17 10.52 -12.65
C ASP A 136 14.74 9.97 -12.49
N GLY A 137 14.16 10.02 -11.27
CA GLY A 137 12.80 9.55 -10.96
C GLY A 137 12.71 8.04 -10.75
N LYS A 138 13.83 7.34 -10.66
CA LYS A 138 13.89 5.90 -10.43
C LYS A 138 14.26 5.56 -8.98
N LEU A 139 14.09 4.30 -8.61
CA LEU A 139 14.59 3.77 -7.34
C LEU A 139 16.07 3.40 -7.42
N PRO A 140 16.84 3.51 -6.33
CA PRO A 140 18.16 2.90 -6.26
C PRO A 140 18.03 1.38 -6.22
N LEU A 141 18.99 0.69 -6.85
CA LEU A 141 19.02 -0.78 -6.91
C LEU A 141 19.56 -1.34 -5.59
N ILE A 142 18.78 -1.21 -4.53
CA ILE A 142 19.12 -1.68 -3.17
C ILE A 142 18.12 -2.77 -2.78
N GLY A 143 18.62 -3.88 -2.25
CA GLY A 143 17.81 -5.04 -1.94
C GLY A 143 17.19 -5.65 -3.19
N ASP A 144 16.02 -6.23 -3.05
CA ASP A 144 15.25 -6.80 -4.17
C ASP A 144 14.52 -5.70 -4.94
N THR A 145 15.27 -4.95 -5.73
CA THR A 145 14.75 -3.80 -6.50
C THR A 145 15.16 -3.89 -7.97
N CYS A 146 14.17 -3.76 -8.87
CA CYS A 146 14.39 -3.64 -10.30
C CYS A 146 14.50 -2.16 -10.74
N ASP A 147 15.09 -1.91 -11.92
CA ASP A 147 15.22 -0.57 -12.48
C ASP A 147 13.89 -0.10 -13.08
N TYR A 148 13.08 0.63 -12.29
CA TYR A 148 11.83 1.22 -12.76
C TYR A 148 11.60 2.63 -12.20
N PHE A 149 10.79 3.40 -12.91
CA PHE A 149 10.36 4.72 -12.47
C PHE A 149 9.35 4.65 -11.35
N VAL A 150 9.54 5.47 -10.32
CA VAL A 150 8.52 5.65 -9.28
C VAL A 150 7.32 6.36 -9.91
N ARG A 151 6.14 5.81 -9.68
CA ARG A 151 4.87 6.36 -10.16
C ARG A 151 4.08 6.94 -8.99
N ASP A 152 3.13 7.81 -9.30
CA ASP A 152 2.16 8.25 -8.30
C ASP A 152 1.30 7.05 -7.86
N ILE A 153 1.48 6.67 -6.60
CA ILE A 153 0.75 5.58 -5.94
C ILE A 153 -0.44 6.08 -5.14
N PHE A 154 -0.53 7.40 -4.92
CA PHE A 154 -1.59 8.01 -4.14
C PHE A 154 -2.80 8.30 -5.02
N ARG A 155 -3.94 7.73 -4.64
CA ARG A 155 -5.23 7.97 -5.29
C ARG A 155 -5.91 9.19 -4.66
N ASP A 156 -6.95 8.96 -3.89
CA ASP A 156 -7.70 9.94 -3.11
C ASP A 156 -7.18 10.06 -1.66
N VAL A 157 -6.30 9.15 -1.22
CA VAL A 157 -5.61 9.17 0.07
C VAL A 157 -4.25 9.83 -0.09
N LYS A 158 -4.13 11.10 0.25
CA LYS A 158 -2.89 11.87 0.09
C LYS A 158 -2.32 12.25 1.45
N PRO A 159 -1.02 11.96 1.72
CA PRO A 159 -0.34 12.42 2.92
C PRO A 159 -0.09 13.92 2.86
N ALA A 160 0.21 14.53 4.01
CA ALA A 160 0.47 15.97 4.09
C ALA A 160 1.68 16.42 3.24
N ASN A 161 2.64 15.54 3.02
CA ASN A 161 3.85 15.78 2.22
C ASN A 161 3.74 15.26 0.77
N TYR A 162 2.52 15.06 0.26
CA TYR A 162 2.27 14.56 -1.09
C TYR A 162 2.91 15.43 -2.19
N GLU A 163 2.88 16.75 -2.05
CA GLU A 163 3.48 17.66 -3.04
C GLU A 163 5.02 17.53 -3.11
N GLN A 164 5.67 17.17 -2.01
CA GLN A 164 7.11 16.88 -1.99
C GLN A 164 7.42 15.57 -2.70
N PHE A 165 6.57 14.56 -2.54
CA PHE A 165 6.67 13.31 -3.31
C PHE A 165 6.49 13.55 -4.81
N LEU A 166 5.50 14.35 -5.22
CA LEU A 166 5.33 14.71 -6.63
C LEU A 166 6.56 15.40 -7.20
N TYR A 167 7.20 16.29 -6.41
CA TYR A 167 8.43 16.95 -6.84
C TYR A 167 9.52 15.95 -7.18
N SER A 168 9.71 14.93 -6.34
CA SER A 168 10.77 13.92 -6.56
C SER A 168 10.51 13.06 -7.79
N ILE A 169 9.29 12.54 -7.99
CA ILE A 169 8.97 11.65 -9.12
C ILE A 169 8.87 12.41 -10.47
N HIS A 170 8.57 13.71 -10.42
CA HIS A 170 8.53 14.58 -11.61
C HIS A 170 9.82 15.39 -11.83
N LYS A 171 10.91 15.05 -11.13
CA LYS A 171 12.24 15.65 -11.34
C LYS A 171 12.23 17.18 -11.18
N GLY A 172 11.46 17.68 -10.23
CA GLY A 172 11.29 19.11 -10.00
C GLY A 172 10.25 19.81 -10.90
N GLY A 173 9.68 19.13 -11.87
CA GLY A 173 8.72 19.73 -12.81
C GLY A 173 7.31 19.90 -12.25
N ARG A 174 7.00 19.30 -11.10
CA ARG A 174 5.69 19.37 -10.45
C ARG A 174 5.84 19.19 -8.94
N GLY A 175 4.95 19.79 -8.17
CA GLY A 175 4.95 19.68 -6.70
C GLY A 175 5.80 20.74 -6.02
N THR A 176 6.14 20.52 -4.76
CA THR A 176 6.92 21.44 -3.91
C THR A 176 8.24 20.80 -3.51
N MET A 177 9.33 21.52 -3.69
CA MET A 177 10.67 21.05 -3.31
C MET A 177 10.72 20.69 -1.81
N PRO A 178 11.23 19.49 -1.45
CA PRO A 178 11.43 19.12 -0.05
C PRO A 178 12.36 20.10 0.66
N GLY A 179 12.05 20.41 1.94
CA GLY A 179 12.84 21.34 2.73
C GLY A 179 14.19 20.79 3.17
N ALA A 180 14.26 19.48 3.45
CA ALA A 180 15.50 18.78 3.78
C ALA A 180 16.09 18.12 2.54
N ARG A 181 17.43 18.12 2.42
CA ARG A 181 18.15 17.37 1.38
C ARG A 181 18.45 15.94 1.82
N ASP A 182 18.80 15.80 3.06
CA ASP A 182 19.32 14.58 3.63
C ASP A 182 18.26 13.96 4.55
N LEU A 183 18.20 12.64 4.57
CA LEU A 183 17.32 11.88 5.45
C LEU A 183 18.09 10.72 6.07
N VAL A 184 17.97 10.57 7.39
CA VAL A 184 18.53 9.42 8.11
C VAL A 184 17.41 8.68 8.81
N LEU A 185 17.17 7.46 8.37
CA LEU A 185 16.20 6.53 8.92
C LEU A 185 16.94 5.55 9.83
N ARG A 186 16.93 5.84 11.14
CA ARG A 186 17.75 5.10 12.11
C ARG A 186 17.23 3.70 12.40
N ASP A 187 15.90 3.56 12.42
CA ASP A 187 15.25 2.29 12.75
C ASP A 187 15.34 1.30 11.59
N SER A 188 15.25 1.79 10.35
CA SER A 188 15.41 0.99 9.13
C SER A 188 16.84 0.97 8.58
N GLY A 189 17.76 1.73 9.17
CA GLY A 189 19.20 1.69 8.84
C GLY A 189 19.57 2.36 7.52
N TRP A 190 18.82 3.37 7.06
CA TRP A 190 19.10 4.10 5.84
C TRP A 190 19.65 5.49 6.10
N ALA A 191 20.61 5.91 5.27
CA ALA A 191 21.09 7.28 5.21
C ALA A 191 21.12 7.73 3.74
N ILE A 192 20.41 8.79 3.44
CA ILE A 192 20.24 9.32 2.09
C ILE A 192 20.77 10.74 2.10
N PHE A 193 21.77 11.02 1.25
CA PHE A 193 22.39 12.32 1.10
C PHE A 193 22.24 12.80 -0.33
N ARG A 194 21.86 14.07 -0.51
CA ARG A 194 21.69 14.69 -1.82
C ARG A 194 22.53 15.95 -1.93
N SER A 195 23.17 16.15 -3.08
CA SER A 195 23.83 17.42 -3.39
C SER A 195 22.81 18.56 -3.55
N SER A 196 21.69 18.27 -4.24
CA SER A 196 20.59 19.24 -4.43
C SER A 196 19.28 18.53 -4.76
N TRP A 197 18.18 19.27 -4.72
CA TRP A 197 16.87 18.87 -5.26
C TRP A 197 16.64 19.42 -6.67
N SER A 198 17.46 20.38 -7.14
CA SER A 198 17.35 20.92 -8.47
C SER A 198 17.64 19.82 -9.49
N GLY A 199 16.70 19.56 -10.38
CA GLY A 199 16.88 18.68 -11.52
C GLY A 199 17.75 19.33 -12.60
N ASP A 200 18.77 20.11 -12.23
CA ASP A 200 19.71 20.68 -13.17
C ASP A 200 20.44 19.54 -13.87
N ALA A 201 19.98 19.26 -15.09
CA ALA A 201 20.61 18.36 -16.05
C ALA A 201 22.05 18.79 -16.45
N GLY A 202 22.68 19.63 -15.66
CA GLY A 202 24.01 20.20 -15.85
C GLY A 202 25.12 19.53 -15.07
N GLU A 203 24.82 18.74 -14.03
CA GLU A 203 25.82 17.91 -13.35
C GLU A 203 25.81 16.50 -13.92
N LYS A 204 26.48 16.32 -15.03
CA LYS A 204 26.92 15.03 -15.57
C LYS A 204 28.20 14.60 -14.87
#